data_a8de4969e4d52bb2f5755538d316ef71
#
_entry.id   a8de4969e4d52bb2f5755538d316ef71
#
_cell.length_a   1.000
_cell.length_b   1.000
_cell.length_c   1.000
_cell.angle_alpha   90.00
_cell.angle_beta   90.00
_cell.angle_gamma   90.00
#
_symmetry.space_group_name_H-M   'P 1'
#
loop_
_entity.id
_entity.type
_entity.pdbx_description
1 polymer ?
#
loop_
_entity_poly.entity_id
_entity_poly.type
_entity_poly.pdbx_seq_one_letter_code
_entity_poly.pdbx_strand_id
1 'polypeptide(L)'
;MNIAKRLTIYEDKGFSRERAEINVLMEAAALAIFRDFPEAFVLFGGATLVLYHDSLRHSADLDLLWRGSEAPSREDVAACLKRDLSPLAEILGMESLAFEFQNLADREARIYVNATGRQLFRVDLTRLGSAIEGEVESHPVDGEGHGSAVIKCVTKDPLLLQKAEAFLLRRSVKARDAYDVHLLRERRAKLTSNLRAHLEDSIRMNEINSESIATRIGKIDRKLCFLELKPILPADVYALLEDSDFEPLRESLKELYGEWL
;
A
#
# COMPACT_ATOMS: atom_id res chain seq x y z
N MET A 1 -12.06 12.63 -13.97
CA MET A 1 -10.97 11.66 -14.28
C MET A 1 -11.28 10.93 -15.59
N ASN A 2 -10.39 10.99 -16.56
CA ASN A 2 -10.56 10.26 -17.84
C ASN A 2 -10.27 8.76 -17.62
N ILE A 3 -11.32 7.99 -17.41
CA ILE A 3 -11.24 6.55 -17.08
C ILE A 3 -10.49 5.76 -18.13
N ALA A 4 -10.79 5.99 -19.43
CA ALA A 4 -10.14 5.25 -20.51
C ALA A 4 -8.61 5.46 -20.51
N LYS A 5 -8.17 6.72 -20.36
CA LYS A 5 -6.75 7.06 -20.26
C LYS A 5 -6.10 6.41 -19.04
N ARG A 6 -6.78 6.42 -17.87
CA ARG A 6 -6.24 5.81 -16.65
C ARG A 6 -6.12 4.29 -16.76
N LEU A 7 -7.12 3.64 -17.33
CA LEU A 7 -7.07 2.20 -17.61
C LEU A 7 -5.88 1.85 -18.50
N THR A 8 -5.70 2.58 -19.61
CA THR A 8 -4.54 2.37 -20.50
C THR A 8 -3.21 2.49 -19.75
N ILE A 9 -3.06 3.52 -18.88
CA ILE A 9 -1.83 3.68 -18.08
C ILE A 9 -1.55 2.45 -17.21
N TYR A 10 -2.56 1.84 -16.59
CA TYR A 10 -2.36 0.65 -15.77
C TYR A 10 -2.14 -0.60 -16.62
N GLU A 11 -2.85 -0.74 -17.75
CA GLU A 11 -2.64 -1.85 -18.68
C GLU A 11 -1.23 -1.80 -19.30
N ASP A 12 -0.73 -0.62 -19.67
CA ASP A 12 0.65 -0.40 -20.16
C ASP A 12 1.72 -0.74 -19.09
N LYS A 13 1.37 -0.62 -17.80
CA LYS A 13 2.20 -1.11 -16.69
C LYS A 13 2.13 -2.63 -16.48
N GLY A 14 1.39 -3.36 -17.32
CA GLY A 14 1.26 -4.82 -17.28
C GLY A 14 0.18 -5.34 -16.33
N PHE A 15 -0.68 -4.49 -15.78
CA PHE A 15 -1.82 -4.96 -15.00
C PHE A 15 -2.91 -5.56 -15.92
N SER A 16 -3.55 -6.63 -15.46
CA SER A 16 -4.76 -7.12 -16.14
C SER A 16 -5.85 -6.06 -16.11
N ARG A 17 -6.79 -6.13 -17.05
CA ARG A 17 -7.95 -5.23 -17.12
C ARG A 17 -8.67 -5.09 -15.79
N GLU A 18 -8.97 -6.21 -15.14
CA GLU A 18 -9.63 -6.24 -13.84
C GLU A 18 -8.84 -5.47 -12.75
N ARG A 19 -7.52 -5.62 -12.71
CA ARG A 19 -6.66 -4.91 -11.76
C ARG A 19 -6.51 -3.43 -12.09
N ALA A 20 -6.47 -3.10 -13.37
CA ALA A 20 -6.48 -1.72 -13.83
C ALA A 20 -7.77 -1.01 -13.36
N GLU A 21 -8.92 -1.65 -13.47
CA GLU A 21 -10.20 -1.13 -12.98
C GLU A 21 -10.21 -0.91 -11.47
N ILE A 22 -9.70 -1.87 -10.69
CA ILE A 22 -9.57 -1.72 -9.24
C ILE A 22 -8.62 -0.55 -8.88
N ASN A 23 -7.49 -0.42 -9.56
CA ASN A 23 -6.55 0.67 -9.33
C ASN A 23 -7.18 2.04 -9.66
N VAL A 24 -7.97 2.13 -10.74
CA VAL A 24 -8.72 3.35 -11.08
C VAL A 24 -9.74 3.70 -10.00
N LEU A 25 -10.47 2.72 -9.47
CA LEU A 25 -11.40 2.93 -8.36
C LEU A 25 -10.67 3.34 -7.07
N MET A 26 -9.52 2.75 -6.76
CA MET A 26 -8.71 3.13 -5.59
C MET A 26 -8.15 4.55 -5.72
N GLU A 27 -7.73 4.96 -6.91
CA GLU A 27 -7.29 6.33 -7.19
C GLU A 27 -8.44 7.32 -7.03
N ALA A 28 -9.62 7.00 -7.54
CA ALA A 28 -10.82 7.80 -7.37
C ALA A 28 -11.26 7.87 -5.90
N ALA A 29 -11.12 6.77 -5.15
CA ALA A 29 -11.38 6.73 -3.71
C ALA A 29 -10.44 7.67 -2.95
N ALA A 30 -9.14 7.62 -3.24
CA ALA A 30 -8.17 8.53 -2.64
C ALA A 30 -8.51 9.98 -2.97
N LEU A 31 -8.78 10.31 -4.23
CA LEU A 31 -9.17 11.65 -4.66
C LEU A 31 -10.41 12.16 -3.92
N ALA A 32 -11.46 11.34 -3.81
CA ALA A 32 -12.71 11.70 -3.12
C ALA A 32 -12.46 11.98 -1.64
N ILE A 33 -11.72 11.11 -0.96
CA ILE A 33 -11.41 11.26 0.47
C ILE A 33 -10.58 12.51 0.73
N PHE A 34 -9.54 12.77 -0.05
CA PHE A 34 -8.68 13.95 0.16
C PHE A 34 -9.34 15.26 -0.28
N ARG A 35 -10.31 15.21 -1.17
CA ARG A 35 -11.14 16.39 -1.51
C ARG A 35 -12.08 16.77 -0.36
N ASP A 36 -12.76 15.78 0.24
CA ASP A 36 -13.76 16.01 1.28
C ASP A 36 -13.13 16.17 2.68
N PHE A 37 -11.98 15.52 2.91
CA PHE A 37 -11.24 15.53 4.18
C PHE A 37 -9.77 15.94 4.01
N PRO A 38 -9.46 17.14 3.47
CA PRO A 38 -8.13 17.50 2.96
C PRO A 38 -7.02 17.49 4.01
N GLU A 39 -7.36 17.72 5.29
CA GLU A 39 -6.37 17.76 6.38
C GLU A 39 -6.44 16.53 7.30
N ALA A 40 -7.45 15.67 7.11
CA ALA A 40 -7.70 14.58 8.05
C ALA A 40 -6.79 13.38 7.86
N PHE A 41 -6.33 13.12 6.63
CA PHE A 41 -5.67 11.86 6.29
C PHE A 41 -4.29 12.06 5.66
N VAL A 42 -3.48 11.00 5.78
CA VAL A 42 -2.26 10.77 5.01
C VAL A 42 -2.35 9.37 4.42
N LEU A 43 -2.13 9.25 3.11
CA LEU A 43 -2.06 7.96 2.42
C LEU A 43 -0.76 7.24 2.78
N PHE A 44 -0.87 5.93 2.97
CA PHE A 44 0.20 5.10 3.50
C PHE A 44 0.15 3.69 2.87
N GLY A 45 1.12 2.84 3.16
CA GLY A 45 1.03 1.43 2.80
C GLY A 45 1.23 1.10 1.33
N GLY A 46 0.60 -0.01 0.91
CA GLY A 46 0.79 -0.58 -0.42
C GLY A 46 0.22 0.26 -1.56
N ALA A 47 -0.91 0.93 -1.33
CA ALA A 47 -1.51 1.80 -2.35
C ALA A 47 -0.61 3.00 -2.67
N THR A 48 0.09 3.57 -1.67
CA THR A 48 1.06 4.65 -1.89
C THR A 48 2.16 4.22 -2.86
N LEU A 49 2.65 2.99 -2.72
CA LEU A 49 3.67 2.45 -3.64
C LEU A 49 3.16 2.36 -5.08
N VAL A 50 1.91 1.92 -5.28
CA VAL A 50 1.30 1.79 -6.61
C VAL A 50 1.00 3.15 -7.23
N LEU A 51 0.42 4.07 -6.45
CA LEU A 51 -0.09 5.34 -6.95
C LEU A 51 1.01 6.39 -7.13
N TYR A 52 2.06 6.40 -6.27
CA TYR A 52 3.05 7.48 -6.21
C TYR A 52 4.50 7.04 -6.30
N HIS A 53 4.80 5.75 -6.17
CA HIS A 53 6.17 5.25 -6.24
C HIS A 53 6.37 4.19 -7.33
N ASP A 54 5.52 4.18 -8.36
CA ASP A 54 5.61 3.32 -9.56
C ASP A 54 5.78 1.83 -9.25
N SER A 55 5.16 1.35 -8.18
CA SER A 55 5.12 -0.09 -7.92
C SER A 55 4.28 -0.79 -8.97
N LEU A 56 4.80 -1.86 -9.52
CA LEU A 56 4.11 -2.70 -10.50
C LEU A 56 3.30 -3.82 -9.83
N ARG A 57 3.36 -3.96 -8.50
CA ARG A 57 2.52 -4.93 -7.81
C ARG A 57 1.13 -4.37 -7.53
N HIS A 58 0.12 -5.23 -7.66
CA HIS A 58 -1.23 -4.89 -7.24
C HIS A 58 -1.32 -4.69 -5.72
N SER A 59 -2.11 -3.69 -5.30
CA SER A 59 -2.55 -3.51 -3.91
C SER A 59 -4.07 -3.51 -3.86
N ALA A 60 -4.64 -4.19 -2.88
CA ALA A 60 -6.08 -4.23 -2.64
C ALA A 60 -6.51 -3.44 -1.39
N ASP A 61 -5.56 -2.72 -0.79
CA ASP A 61 -5.77 -1.99 0.46
C ASP A 61 -5.40 -0.52 0.25
N LEU A 62 -6.30 0.38 0.63
CA LEU A 62 -6.09 1.83 0.72
C LEU A 62 -5.90 2.17 2.19
N ASP A 63 -4.65 2.24 2.63
CA ASP A 63 -4.31 2.52 4.02
C ASP A 63 -4.28 4.03 4.25
N LEU A 64 -5.07 4.54 5.19
CA LEU A 64 -5.16 5.94 5.55
C LEU A 64 -4.82 6.14 7.02
N LEU A 65 -3.89 7.03 7.28
CA LEU A 65 -3.51 7.47 8.61
C LEU A 65 -4.26 8.78 8.91
N TRP A 66 -5.07 8.82 9.96
CA TRP A 66 -5.71 10.08 10.35
C TRP A 66 -4.86 10.89 11.31
N ARG A 67 -4.99 12.21 11.19
CA ARG A 67 -4.36 13.20 12.05
C ARG A 67 -5.36 13.71 13.08
N GLY A 68 -4.87 14.05 14.27
CA GLY A 68 -5.70 14.64 15.31
C GLY A 68 -6.25 13.65 16.32
N SER A 69 -7.13 14.13 17.21
CA SER A 69 -7.69 13.35 18.32
C SER A 69 -8.81 12.41 17.88
N GLU A 70 -9.58 12.79 16.87
CA GLU A 70 -10.74 12.05 16.38
C GLU A 70 -10.58 11.75 14.89
N ALA A 71 -10.91 10.52 14.49
CA ALA A 71 -11.04 10.15 13.09
C ALA A 71 -12.34 10.74 12.52
N PRO A 72 -12.39 11.13 11.24
CA PRO A 72 -13.66 11.34 10.56
C PRO A 72 -14.54 10.10 10.68
N SER A 73 -15.87 10.31 10.77
CA SER A 73 -16.76 9.16 10.92
C SER A 73 -16.64 8.26 9.69
N ARG A 74 -16.64 6.95 9.93
CA ARG A 74 -16.59 5.97 8.85
C ARG A 74 -17.81 6.06 7.92
N GLU A 75 -18.94 6.49 8.47
CA GLU A 75 -20.19 6.75 7.75
C GLU A 75 -20.00 7.89 6.75
N ASP A 76 -19.33 8.98 7.15
CA ASP A 76 -19.02 10.09 6.25
C ASP A 76 -18.03 9.69 5.17
N VAL A 77 -16.98 8.93 5.53
CA VAL A 77 -16.01 8.39 4.56
C VAL A 77 -16.71 7.46 3.56
N ALA A 78 -17.59 6.57 4.03
CA ALA A 78 -18.32 5.68 3.13
C ALA A 78 -19.34 6.42 2.25
N ALA A 79 -20.00 7.47 2.77
CA ALA A 79 -20.90 8.31 1.98
C ALA A 79 -20.13 9.03 0.86
N CYS A 80 -18.95 9.56 1.17
CA CYS A 80 -18.04 10.14 0.19
C CYS A 80 -17.66 9.12 -0.89
N LEU A 81 -17.20 7.92 -0.49
CA LEU A 81 -16.84 6.85 -1.41
C LEU A 81 -18.01 6.43 -2.29
N LYS A 82 -19.20 6.22 -1.70
CA LYS A 82 -20.39 5.81 -2.45
C LYS A 82 -20.77 6.85 -3.50
N ARG A 83 -20.77 8.12 -3.15
CA ARG A 83 -21.11 9.22 -4.06
C ARG A 83 -20.18 9.24 -5.28
N ASP A 84 -18.89 9.07 -5.09
CA ASP A 84 -17.89 9.24 -6.15
C ASP A 84 -17.60 7.94 -6.91
N LEU A 85 -17.64 6.79 -6.25
CA LEU A 85 -17.30 5.52 -6.91
C LEU A 85 -18.47 4.87 -7.65
N SER A 86 -19.73 5.07 -7.21
CA SER A 86 -20.87 4.41 -7.87
C SER A 86 -21.02 4.77 -9.35
N PRO A 87 -20.91 6.06 -9.76
CA PRO A 87 -20.96 6.40 -11.19
C PRO A 87 -19.78 5.80 -11.99
N LEU A 88 -18.59 5.71 -11.37
CA LEU A 88 -17.41 5.13 -12.01
C LEU A 88 -17.57 3.62 -12.20
N ALA A 89 -18.11 2.92 -11.21
CA ALA A 89 -18.40 1.49 -11.29
C ALA A 89 -19.39 1.18 -12.42
N GLU A 90 -20.45 1.99 -12.57
CA GLU A 90 -21.40 1.85 -13.70
C GLU A 90 -20.69 2.00 -15.05
N ILE A 91 -19.81 3.00 -15.21
CA ILE A 91 -19.05 3.20 -16.46
C ILE A 91 -18.11 2.02 -16.73
N LEU A 92 -17.57 1.39 -15.68
CA LEU A 92 -16.73 0.19 -15.79
C LEU A 92 -17.55 -1.09 -16.00
N GLY A 93 -18.87 -1.01 -16.06
CA GLY A 93 -19.77 -2.16 -16.25
C GLY A 93 -19.87 -3.05 -15.00
N MET A 94 -19.51 -2.51 -13.83
CA MET A 94 -19.65 -3.22 -12.55
C MET A 94 -21.09 -3.06 -12.03
N GLU A 95 -21.56 -4.07 -11.33
CA GLU A 95 -22.80 -3.96 -10.56
C GLU A 95 -22.68 -2.93 -9.43
N SER A 96 -23.80 -2.64 -8.78
CA SER A 96 -23.83 -1.68 -7.67
C SER A 96 -22.81 -2.01 -6.59
N LEU A 97 -22.06 -1.00 -6.16
CA LEU A 97 -21.09 -1.14 -5.07
C LEU A 97 -21.82 -1.28 -3.73
N ALA A 98 -21.36 -2.23 -2.92
CA ALA A 98 -21.72 -2.38 -1.52
C ALA A 98 -20.55 -1.97 -0.61
N PHE A 99 -20.88 -1.31 0.49
CA PHE A 99 -19.92 -0.85 1.49
C PHE A 99 -20.22 -1.53 2.81
N GLU A 100 -19.27 -2.32 3.32
CA GLU A 100 -19.40 -3.04 4.58
C GLU A 100 -18.38 -2.53 5.58
N PHE A 101 -18.77 -2.51 6.86
CA PHE A 101 -17.94 -1.96 7.93
C PHE A 101 -17.48 -3.06 8.87
N GLN A 102 -16.22 -3.00 9.28
CA GLN A 102 -15.69 -3.80 10.37
C GLN A 102 -15.10 -2.88 11.44
N ASN A 103 -15.57 -3.03 12.68
CA ASN A 103 -14.93 -2.41 13.85
C ASN A 103 -13.77 -3.29 14.28
N LEU A 104 -12.57 -2.72 14.27
CA LEU A 104 -11.38 -3.33 14.82
C LEU A 104 -10.96 -2.48 16.01
N ALA A 105 -11.39 -2.80 17.24
CA ALA A 105 -11.07 -2.06 18.46
C ALA A 105 -11.08 -0.50 18.34
N ASP A 106 -10.97 0.24 19.43
CA ASP A 106 -11.22 1.70 19.54
C ASP A 106 -10.38 2.64 18.65
N ARG A 107 -9.57 2.13 17.71
CA ARG A 107 -8.61 2.94 16.94
C ARG A 107 -8.51 2.61 15.46
N GLU A 108 -9.19 1.60 14.98
CA GLU A 108 -9.12 1.18 13.58
C GLU A 108 -10.53 0.95 13.03
N ALA A 109 -10.83 1.58 11.92
CA ALA A 109 -12.04 1.31 11.16
C ALA A 109 -11.65 0.76 9.80
N ARG A 110 -12.44 -0.17 9.30
CA ARG A 110 -12.26 -0.79 8.00
C ARG A 110 -13.54 -0.70 7.20
N ILE A 111 -13.41 -0.28 5.94
CA ILE A 111 -14.50 -0.20 4.97
C ILE A 111 -14.16 -1.13 3.82
N TYR A 112 -14.96 -2.15 3.59
CA TYR A 112 -14.86 -3.02 2.43
C TYR A 112 -15.67 -2.43 1.29
N VAL A 113 -15.08 -2.35 0.11
CA VAL A 113 -15.73 -1.95 -1.14
C VAL A 113 -15.92 -3.21 -1.97
N ASN A 114 -17.16 -3.62 -2.13
CA ASN A 114 -17.55 -4.86 -2.78
C ASN A 114 -18.37 -4.58 -4.05
N ALA A 115 -18.24 -5.45 -5.05
CA ALA A 115 -19.15 -5.53 -6.19
C ALA A 115 -19.45 -6.99 -6.49
N THR A 116 -20.69 -7.32 -6.85
CA THR A 116 -21.12 -8.70 -7.22
C THR A 116 -20.77 -9.75 -6.16
N GLY A 117 -20.85 -9.37 -4.87
CA GLY A 117 -20.50 -10.26 -3.76
C GLY A 117 -18.99 -10.52 -3.59
N ARG A 118 -18.15 -9.81 -4.33
CA ARG A 118 -16.68 -9.92 -4.27
C ARG A 118 -16.08 -8.62 -3.74
N GLN A 119 -15.11 -8.73 -2.85
CA GLN A 119 -14.31 -7.59 -2.42
C GLN A 119 -13.42 -7.11 -3.57
N LEU A 120 -13.53 -5.82 -3.92
CA LEU A 120 -12.64 -5.15 -4.86
C LEU A 120 -11.39 -4.65 -4.13
N PHE A 121 -11.59 -3.86 -3.08
CA PHE A 121 -10.55 -3.36 -2.20
C PHE A 121 -11.16 -2.99 -0.84
N ARG A 122 -10.29 -2.59 0.08
CA ARG A 122 -10.73 -2.06 1.37
C ARG A 122 -10.01 -0.75 1.70
N VAL A 123 -10.63 0.05 2.55
CA VAL A 123 -10.06 1.26 3.11
C VAL A 123 -9.83 1.02 4.59
N ASP A 124 -8.58 1.04 5.02
CA ASP A 124 -8.17 0.89 6.41
C ASP A 124 -7.86 2.26 7.01
N LEU A 125 -8.53 2.63 8.09
CA LEU A 125 -8.35 3.90 8.79
C LEU A 125 -7.59 3.64 10.09
N THR A 126 -6.37 4.15 10.21
CA THR A 126 -5.48 3.96 11.35
C THR A 126 -4.95 5.29 11.86
N ARG A 127 -4.74 5.44 13.15
CA ARG A 127 -4.20 6.68 13.72
C ARG A 127 -2.73 6.86 13.34
N LEU A 128 -2.35 8.08 12.92
CA LEU A 128 -0.97 8.42 12.60
C LEU A 128 -0.07 8.27 13.85
N GLY A 129 0.98 7.50 13.70
CA GLY A 129 2.01 7.36 14.75
C GLY A 129 3.06 8.47 14.66
N SER A 130 3.66 8.81 15.80
CA SER A 130 4.66 9.90 15.92
C SER A 130 5.90 9.70 15.03
N ALA A 131 6.29 8.47 14.73
CA ALA A 131 7.46 8.17 13.88
C ALA A 131 7.33 8.64 12.43
N ILE A 132 6.08 8.89 11.96
CA ILE A 132 5.77 9.28 10.57
C ILE A 132 5.42 10.76 10.50
N GLU A 133 5.24 11.42 11.63
CA GLU A 133 4.85 12.84 11.69
C GLU A 133 5.98 13.72 11.13
N GLY A 134 5.67 14.46 10.05
CA GLY A 134 6.64 15.30 9.32
C GLY A 134 7.20 14.71 8.02
N GLU A 135 7.14 13.40 7.82
CA GLU A 135 7.64 12.68 6.64
C GLU A 135 6.55 12.50 5.57
N VAL A 136 5.90 13.60 5.18
CA VAL A 136 4.75 13.62 4.27
C VAL A 136 5.03 14.49 3.07
N GLU A 137 4.74 14.00 1.88
CA GLU A 137 4.75 14.75 0.63
C GLU A 137 3.32 14.98 0.11
N SER A 138 3.16 15.98 -0.75
CA SER A 138 1.86 16.43 -1.26
C SER A 138 1.83 16.35 -2.78
N HIS A 139 0.83 15.65 -3.31
CA HIS A 139 0.61 15.46 -4.73
C HIS A 139 -0.70 16.15 -5.15
N PRO A 140 -0.63 17.27 -5.86
CA PRO A 140 -1.83 17.85 -6.45
C PRO A 140 -2.35 16.92 -7.55
N VAL A 141 -3.63 16.58 -7.48
CA VAL A 141 -4.32 15.72 -8.45
C VAL A 141 -5.50 16.47 -9.01
N ASP A 142 -5.55 16.60 -10.35
CA ASP A 142 -6.71 17.10 -11.05
C ASP A 142 -7.63 15.92 -11.43
N GLY A 143 -8.83 15.92 -10.89
CA GLY A 143 -9.82 14.88 -11.13
C GLY A 143 -10.55 14.99 -12.48
N GLU A 144 -10.14 15.90 -13.41
CA GLU A 144 -10.74 16.02 -14.75
C GLU A 144 -12.28 15.99 -14.70
N GLY A 145 -12.90 16.91 -13.93
CA GLY A 145 -14.36 17.00 -13.75
C GLY A 145 -14.91 16.38 -12.46
N HIS A 146 -14.11 15.64 -11.70
CA HIS A 146 -14.45 15.14 -10.35
C HIS A 146 -13.88 16.00 -9.21
N GLY A 147 -13.43 17.22 -9.52
CA GLY A 147 -12.74 18.10 -8.60
C GLY A 147 -11.25 17.82 -8.51
N SER A 148 -10.51 18.74 -7.92
CA SER A 148 -9.08 18.58 -7.63
C SER A 148 -8.87 18.39 -6.13
N ALA A 149 -7.81 17.70 -5.76
CA ALA A 149 -7.40 17.50 -4.37
C ALA A 149 -5.88 17.53 -4.26
N VAL A 150 -5.38 17.76 -3.06
CA VAL A 150 -3.99 17.55 -2.70
C VAL A 150 -3.93 16.27 -1.88
N ILE A 151 -3.41 15.19 -2.48
CA ILE A 151 -3.23 13.93 -1.78
C ILE A 151 -1.92 14.00 -1.01
N LYS A 152 -2.03 13.86 0.31
CA LYS A 152 -0.88 13.77 1.21
C LYS A 152 -0.51 12.32 1.38
N CYS A 153 0.73 11.96 1.12
CA CYS A 153 1.21 10.60 1.33
C CYS A 153 2.53 10.58 2.10
N VAL A 154 2.78 9.47 2.76
CA VAL A 154 4.04 9.22 3.46
C VAL A 154 5.17 9.09 2.42
N THR A 155 6.31 9.72 2.69
CA THR A 155 7.50 9.63 1.84
C THR A 155 8.06 8.21 1.81
N LYS A 156 8.97 7.94 0.87
CA LYS A 156 9.53 6.59 0.66
C LYS A 156 10.36 6.06 1.85
N ASP A 157 10.99 6.93 2.65
CA ASP A 157 11.86 6.52 3.74
C ASP A 157 11.08 5.90 4.92
N PRO A 158 10.00 6.51 5.46
CA PRO A 158 9.12 5.84 6.42
C PRO A 158 8.37 4.63 5.83
N LEU A 159 8.07 4.62 4.52
CA LEU A 159 7.52 3.41 3.89
C LEU A 159 8.53 2.25 3.94
N LEU A 160 9.83 2.53 3.74
CA LEU A 160 10.88 1.52 3.90
C LEU A 160 10.91 0.97 5.33
N LEU A 161 10.85 1.84 6.36
CA LEU A 161 10.74 1.40 7.76
C LEU A 161 9.53 0.49 7.96
N GLN A 162 8.33 0.92 7.49
CA GLN A 162 7.12 0.13 7.61
C GLN A 162 7.27 -1.27 7.00
N LYS A 163 7.87 -1.37 5.80
CA LYS A 163 8.05 -2.66 5.12
C LYS A 163 9.12 -3.51 5.79
N ALA A 164 10.17 -2.88 6.32
CA ALA A 164 11.16 -3.55 7.15
C ALA A 164 10.49 -4.17 8.40
N GLU A 165 9.77 -3.38 9.18
CA GLU A 165 9.05 -3.87 10.36
C GLU A 165 8.04 -4.96 9.99
N ALA A 166 7.24 -4.76 8.95
CA ALA A 166 6.27 -5.76 8.50
C ALA A 166 6.95 -7.08 8.13
N PHE A 167 8.11 -7.04 7.46
CA PHE A 167 8.89 -8.24 7.16
C PHE A 167 9.36 -8.98 8.41
N LEU A 168 9.82 -8.25 9.43
CA LEU A 168 10.32 -8.84 10.68
C LEU A 168 9.21 -9.30 11.63
N LEU A 169 8.17 -8.48 11.81
CA LEU A 169 7.22 -8.63 12.93
C LEU A 169 5.98 -9.44 12.56
N ARG A 170 5.64 -9.60 11.29
CA ARG A 170 4.49 -10.45 10.93
C ARG A 170 4.71 -11.89 11.38
N ARG A 171 3.63 -12.52 11.85
CA ARG A 171 3.65 -13.95 12.24
C ARG A 171 4.20 -14.85 11.11
N SER A 172 3.86 -14.56 9.86
CA SER A 172 4.38 -15.26 8.68
C SER A 172 5.11 -14.29 7.76
N VAL A 173 6.24 -14.74 7.20
CA VAL A 173 6.96 -13.98 6.17
C VAL A 173 6.05 -13.79 4.96
N LYS A 174 6.08 -12.59 4.38
CA LYS A 174 5.35 -12.24 3.16
C LYS A 174 6.33 -11.79 2.08
N ALA A 175 6.34 -12.48 0.95
CA ALA A 175 7.20 -12.14 -0.18
C ALA A 175 6.94 -10.72 -0.71
N ARG A 176 5.69 -10.23 -0.59
CA ARG A 176 5.34 -8.86 -0.98
C ARG A 176 6.05 -7.79 -0.14
N ASP A 177 6.33 -8.04 1.16
CA ASP A 177 7.07 -7.08 1.98
C ASP A 177 8.55 -7.05 1.55
N ALA A 178 9.13 -8.19 1.16
CA ALA A 178 10.47 -8.26 0.57
C ALA A 178 10.55 -7.53 -0.78
N TYR A 179 9.53 -7.69 -1.63
CA TYR A 179 9.43 -6.97 -2.90
C TYR A 179 9.32 -5.45 -2.67
N ASP A 180 8.51 -5.01 -1.71
CA ASP A 180 8.35 -3.60 -1.36
C ASP A 180 9.68 -2.99 -0.85
N VAL A 181 10.43 -3.72 0.00
CA VAL A 181 11.77 -3.31 0.46
C VAL A 181 12.71 -3.16 -0.73
N HIS A 182 12.76 -4.16 -1.61
CA HIS A 182 13.60 -4.12 -2.81
C HIS A 182 13.26 -2.89 -3.68
N LEU A 183 11.99 -2.71 -4.03
CA LEU A 183 11.52 -1.56 -4.82
C LEU A 183 11.93 -0.22 -4.19
N LEU A 184 11.69 -0.04 -2.89
CA LEU A 184 11.99 1.19 -2.18
C LEU A 184 13.50 1.47 -2.17
N ARG A 185 14.34 0.45 -2.01
CA ARG A 185 15.80 0.59 -2.10
C ARG A 185 16.26 0.96 -3.50
N GLU A 186 15.71 0.34 -4.55
CA GLU A 186 15.95 0.77 -5.94
C GLU A 186 15.55 2.23 -6.18
N ARG A 187 14.51 2.71 -5.50
CA ARG A 187 14.08 4.12 -5.48
C ARG A 187 14.90 5.00 -4.52
N ARG A 188 16.02 4.48 -3.99
CA ARG A 188 16.95 5.17 -3.09
C ARG A 188 16.32 5.61 -1.75
N ALA A 189 15.32 4.88 -1.27
CA ALA A 189 14.83 5.06 0.09
C ALA A 189 15.92 4.67 1.10
N LYS A 190 15.98 5.40 2.23
CA LYS A 190 16.99 5.20 3.26
C LYS A 190 16.35 5.24 4.63
N LEU A 191 16.85 4.45 5.54
CA LEU A 191 16.57 4.64 6.96
C LEU A 191 17.43 5.80 7.46
N THR A 192 16.80 6.95 7.70
CA THR A 192 17.44 8.07 8.41
C THR A 192 17.80 7.64 9.84
N SER A 193 18.63 8.41 10.55
CA SER A 193 19.04 8.05 11.92
C SER A 193 17.84 7.79 12.85
N ASN A 194 16.79 8.58 12.76
CA ASN A 194 15.57 8.40 13.56
C ASN A 194 14.79 7.14 13.17
N LEU A 195 14.63 6.88 11.86
CA LEU A 195 13.94 5.67 11.38
C LEU A 195 14.73 4.40 11.70
N ARG A 196 16.06 4.48 11.64
CA ARG A 196 16.97 3.39 12.06
C ARG A 196 16.82 3.10 13.55
N ALA A 197 16.88 4.12 14.41
CA ALA A 197 16.68 3.95 15.85
C ALA A 197 15.30 3.32 16.15
N HIS A 198 14.26 3.70 15.41
CA HIS A 198 12.93 3.10 15.55
C HIS A 198 12.94 1.61 15.19
N LEU A 199 13.61 1.23 14.09
CA LEU A 199 13.74 -0.18 13.70
C LEU A 199 14.54 -0.99 14.75
N GLU A 200 15.62 -0.41 15.29
CA GLU A 200 16.43 -1.00 16.38
C GLU A 200 15.58 -1.25 17.63
N ASP A 201 14.75 -0.27 18.02
CA ASP A 201 13.81 -0.43 19.13
C ASP A 201 12.79 -1.54 18.86
N SER A 202 12.25 -1.60 17.65
CA SER A 202 11.32 -2.66 17.23
C SER A 202 11.98 -4.06 17.29
N ILE A 203 13.22 -4.19 16.82
CA ILE A 203 14.00 -5.43 16.89
C ILE A 203 14.23 -5.84 18.34
N ARG A 204 14.66 -4.90 19.19
CA ARG A 204 14.95 -5.14 20.60
C ARG A 204 13.68 -5.52 21.39
N MET A 205 12.59 -4.77 21.20
CA MET A 205 11.33 -5.00 21.92
C MET A 205 10.69 -6.35 21.57
N ASN A 206 10.93 -6.86 20.37
CA ASN A 206 10.42 -8.15 19.90
C ASN A 206 11.46 -9.28 20.00
N GLU A 207 12.60 -9.05 20.66
CA GLU A 207 13.67 -10.03 20.90
C GLU A 207 14.14 -10.73 19.60
N ILE A 208 14.20 -9.97 18.50
CA ILE A 208 14.62 -10.49 17.19
C ILE A 208 16.15 -10.53 17.16
N ASN A 209 16.71 -11.70 16.89
CA ASN A 209 18.14 -11.93 16.74
C ASN A 209 18.54 -12.19 15.28
N SER A 210 19.87 -12.23 15.02
CA SER A 210 20.44 -12.45 13.69
C SER A 210 19.97 -13.76 13.06
N GLU A 211 19.85 -14.85 13.81
CA GLU A 211 19.36 -16.14 13.33
C GLU A 211 17.90 -16.04 12.87
N SER A 212 17.07 -15.32 13.61
CA SER A 212 15.67 -15.07 13.24
C SER A 212 15.58 -14.26 11.93
N ILE A 213 16.41 -13.23 11.76
CA ILE A 213 16.47 -12.41 10.54
C ILE A 213 16.91 -13.30 9.35
N ALA A 214 18.03 -14.02 9.50
CA ALA A 214 18.56 -14.91 8.46
C ALA A 214 17.54 -15.97 8.06
N THR A 215 16.86 -16.60 9.04
CA THR A 215 15.79 -17.57 8.79
C THR A 215 14.64 -16.97 8.01
N ARG A 216 14.23 -15.74 8.31
CA ARG A 216 13.13 -15.05 7.57
C ARG A 216 13.54 -14.72 6.14
N ILE A 217 14.76 -14.25 5.93
CA ILE A 217 15.31 -14.00 4.58
C ILE A 217 15.35 -15.30 3.77
N GLY A 218 15.80 -16.40 4.37
CA GLY A 218 15.83 -17.72 3.74
C GLY A 218 14.46 -18.27 3.33
N LYS A 219 13.36 -17.78 3.92
CA LYS A 219 11.98 -18.12 3.52
C LYS A 219 11.51 -17.44 2.24
N ILE A 220 12.26 -16.44 1.73
CA ILE A 220 11.99 -15.85 0.40
C ILE A 220 12.50 -16.84 -0.66
N ASP A 221 11.76 -17.92 -0.82
CA ASP A 221 12.02 -19.00 -1.75
C ASP A 221 11.05 -18.95 -2.96
N ARG A 222 11.33 -19.79 -3.95
CA ARG A 222 10.51 -19.91 -5.16
C ARG A 222 9.05 -20.26 -4.85
N LYS A 223 8.81 -21.09 -3.84
CA LYS A 223 7.45 -21.50 -3.46
C LYS A 223 6.65 -20.35 -2.86
N LEU A 224 7.23 -19.61 -1.92
CA LEU A 224 6.57 -18.46 -1.32
C LEU A 224 6.32 -17.35 -2.36
N CYS A 225 7.33 -17.06 -3.19
CA CYS A 225 7.22 -16.05 -4.24
C CYS A 225 6.19 -16.45 -5.30
N PHE A 226 6.11 -17.73 -5.68
CA PHE A 226 5.06 -18.21 -6.58
C PHE A 226 3.66 -17.97 -6.00
N LEU A 227 3.46 -18.27 -4.72
CA LEU A 227 2.15 -18.12 -4.07
C LEU A 227 1.74 -16.66 -3.85
N GLU A 228 2.69 -15.78 -3.53
CA GLU A 228 2.38 -14.43 -3.08
C GLU A 228 2.71 -13.32 -4.10
N LEU A 229 3.74 -13.48 -4.94
CA LEU A 229 4.12 -12.46 -5.92
C LEU A 229 3.52 -12.70 -7.29
N LYS A 230 3.49 -13.93 -7.78
CA LYS A 230 2.93 -14.24 -9.10
C LYS A 230 1.49 -13.73 -9.29
N PRO A 231 0.60 -13.83 -8.29
CA PRO A 231 -0.75 -13.30 -8.43
C PRO A 231 -0.83 -11.76 -8.45
N ILE A 232 0.19 -11.04 -8.02
CA ILE A 232 0.13 -9.58 -7.82
C ILE A 232 1.09 -8.78 -8.70
N LEU A 233 2.04 -9.45 -9.37
CA LEU A 233 2.98 -8.82 -10.30
C LEU A 233 2.55 -9.04 -11.76
N PRO A 234 2.94 -8.14 -12.68
CA PRO A 234 2.95 -8.43 -14.10
C PRO A 234 3.82 -9.66 -14.41
N ALA A 235 3.45 -10.39 -15.46
CA ALA A 235 4.09 -11.67 -15.76
C ALA A 235 5.59 -11.54 -16.11
N ASP A 236 5.95 -10.49 -16.83
CA ASP A 236 7.32 -10.17 -17.20
C ASP A 236 8.18 -9.78 -15.99
N VAL A 237 7.64 -8.98 -15.07
CA VAL A 237 8.31 -8.59 -13.82
C VAL A 237 8.53 -9.83 -12.94
N TYR A 238 7.51 -10.70 -12.84
CA TYR A 238 7.64 -11.94 -12.07
C TYR A 238 8.70 -12.86 -12.69
N ALA A 239 8.71 -13.01 -14.03
CA ALA A 239 9.67 -13.86 -14.73
C ALA A 239 11.12 -13.39 -14.49
N LEU A 240 11.39 -12.09 -14.55
CA LEU A 240 12.73 -11.54 -14.25
C LEU A 240 13.23 -11.88 -12.85
N LEU A 241 12.34 -11.81 -11.85
CA LEU A 241 12.67 -12.23 -10.48
C LEU A 241 12.86 -13.73 -10.36
N GLU A 242 12.05 -14.52 -11.06
CA GLU A 242 12.13 -15.99 -11.06
C GLU A 242 13.42 -16.49 -11.72
N ASP A 243 13.87 -15.86 -12.82
CA ASP A 243 15.11 -16.20 -13.51
C ASP A 243 16.34 -15.99 -12.64
N SER A 244 16.32 -14.99 -11.75
CA SER A 244 17.36 -14.72 -10.75
C SER A 244 17.15 -15.50 -9.43
N ASP A 245 16.22 -16.45 -9.40
CA ASP A 245 15.81 -17.18 -8.18
C ASP A 245 15.46 -16.23 -7.00
N PHE A 246 14.89 -15.05 -7.28
CA PHE A 246 14.50 -14.03 -6.30
C PHE A 246 15.68 -13.49 -5.45
N GLU A 247 16.93 -13.69 -5.88
CA GLU A 247 18.11 -13.20 -5.16
C GLU A 247 18.11 -11.69 -4.93
N PRO A 248 17.68 -10.83 -5.87
CA PRO A 248 17.62 -9.39 -5.63
C PRO A 248 16.76 -8.99 -4.40
N LEU A 249 15.70 -9.75 -4.12
CA LEU A 249 14.86 -9.52 -2.93
C LEU A 249 15.62 -9.88 -1.65
N ARG A 250 16.31 -11.02 -1.63
CA ARG A 250 17.11 -11.48 -0.49
C ARG A 250 18.30 -10.54 -0.23
N GLU A 251 18.98 -10.09 -1.28
CA GLU A 251 20.10 -9.16 -1.16
C GLU A 251 19.66 -7.80 -0.59
N SER A 252 18.56 -7.24 -1.08
CA SER A 252 18.01 -6.00 -0.52
C SER A 252 17.69 -6.10 0.97
N LEU A 253 17.20 -7.26 1.41
CA LEU A 253 16.97 -7.53 2.84
C LEU A 253 18.27 -7.71 3.62
N LYS A 254 19.25 -8.45 3.08
CA LYS A 254 20.58 -8.61 3.71
C LYS A 254 21.27 -7.26 3.88
N GLU A 255 21.25 -6.41 2.87
CA GLU A 255 21.81 -5.07 2.96
C GLU A 255 21.07 -4.16 3.93
N LEU A 256 19.73 -4.27 4.01
CA LEU A 256 18.93 -3.48 4.94
C LEU A 256 19.21 -3.86 6.39
N TYR A 257 19.36 -5.16 6.67
CA TYR A 257 19.55 -5.69 8.01
C TYR A 257 20.99 -6.05 8.35
N GLY A 258 21.97 -5.71 7.49
CA GLY A 258 23.34 -6.19 7.60
C GLY A 258 24.04 -5.90 8.94
N GLU A 259 23.64 -4.85 9.66
CA GLU A 259 24.16 -4.53 10.99
C GLU A 259 23.63 -5.47 12.09
N TRP A 260 22.55 -6.19 11.83
CA TRP A 260 21.91 -7.12 12.78
C TRP A 260 22.06 -8.59 12.36
N LEU A 261 22.69 -8.85 11.21
CA LEU A 261 23.07 -10.18 10.74
C LEU A 261 24.47 -10.54 11.22
#